data_c9ef68f728d18c111d491dabf03c024e
#
_entry.id   c9ef68f728d18c111d491dabf03c024e
#
_cell.length_a   1.000
_cell.length_b   1.000
_cell.length_c   1.000
_cell.angle_alpha   90.00
_cell.angle_beta   90.00
_cell.angle_gamma   90.00
#
_symmetry.space_group_name_H-M   'P 1'
#
loop_
_entity.id
_entity.type
_entity.pdbx_description
1 polymer ?
#
loop_
_entity_poly.entity_id
_entity_poly.type
_entity_poly.pdbx_seq_one_letter_code
_entity_poly.pdbx_strand_id
1 'polypeptide(L)'
;NLGDEKITFCDHANFSDLCKGGHIPSTGHIKAVKLLNVAGAYWRGDENNKQLTRVYGISFPKQKLLNEHLELIEEAKKRDHRVLGKKLKLFTFSQQVGLGLPLWLPKGAELRKRLEDFLTKAQKAAGYDMVVSPHIGNKKLYETSGHFQKYGESSFMPIKSPSSDEEFLLKPMNCPHHCEIYKSEQWSYKDLPIRYAEFGTVYRYEQSGELHGLTRVRGFTQDDAHIFCSQDQLVEEFEKVIDLVLYVFNTLGFDNYEVQISLKDKNDDEKYIGSAEMWDLAENAIVKATTAKKLNYTIEYGEA
;
A
#
# COMPACT_ATOMS: atom_id res chain seq x y z
N ASN A 1 -32.91 -5.06 -0.62
CA ASN A 1 -33.58 -4.79 0.68
C ASN A 1 -32.70 -3.81 1.44
N LEU A 2 -33.19 -2.57 1.61
CA LEU A 2 -32.48 -1.50 2.35
C LEU A 2 -32.79 -1.52 3.86
N GLY A 3 -33.51 -2.56 4.35
CA GLY A 3 -33.90 -2.67 5.74
C GLY A 3 -34.66 -1.44 6.26
N ASP A 4 -34.46 -1.11 7.52
CA ASP A 4 -35.03 0.08 8.19
C ASP A 4 -34.13 1.33 8.08
N GLU A 5 -33.18 1.36 7.13
CA GLU A 5 -32.31 2.53 6.96
C GLU A 5 -33.07 3.75 6.44
N LYS A 6 -32.79 4.91 7.01
CA LYS A 6 -33.36 6.17 6.58
C LYS A 6 -32.86 6.55 5.20
N ILE A 7 -33.75 6.55 4.22
CA ILE A 7 -33.47 6.95 2.84
C ILE A 7 -33.61 8.47 2.73
N THR A 8 -32.61 9.13 2.16
CA THR A 8 -32.64 10.56 1.89
C THR A 8 -32.59 10.84 0.39
N PHE A 9 -33.28 11.89 -0.03
CA PHE A 9 -33.29 12.38 -1.40
C PHE A 9 -32.65 13.75 -1.47
N CYS A 10 -32.03 14.05 -2.59
CA CYS A 10 -31.58 15.38 -2.95
C CYS A 10 -32.40 15.89 -4.14
N ASP A 11 -33.09 17.01 -3.94
CA ASP A 11 -33.84 17.69 -4.97
C ASP A 11 -33.04 18.87 -5.50
N HIS A 12 -32.87 18.94 -6.82
CA HIS A 12 -32.19 20.04 -7.50
C HIS A 12 -33.04 20.47 -8.72
N ALA A 13 -33.81 21.54 -8.54
CA ALA A 13 -34.79 22.02 -9.49
C ALA A 13 -35.80 20.91 -9.87
N ASN A 14 -35.76 20.41 -11.12
CA ASN A 14 -36.63 19.35 -11.61
C ASN A 14 -35.98 17.94 -11.56
N PHE A 15 -34.83 17.81 -10.91
CA PHE A 15 -34.12 16.56 -10.74
C PHE A 15 -34.13 16.13 -9.27
N SER A 16 -34.49 14.87 -9.01
CA SER A 16 -34.47 14.27 -7.68
C SER A 16 -33.79 12.92 -7.75
N ASP A 17 -32.88 12.65 -6.81
CA ASP A 17 -32.18 11.36 -6.75
C ASP A 17 -31.83 10.99 -5.32
N LEU A 18 -31.55 9.69 -5.09
CA LEU A 18 -31.09 9.16 -3.81
C LEU A 18 -29.75 9.76 -3.42
N CYS A 19 -29.58 10.10 -2.15
CA CYS A 19 -28.36 10.69 -1.65
C CYS A 19 -28.09 10.36 -0.17
N LYS A 20 -26.81 10.22 0.18
CA LYS A 20 -26.37 10.03 1.57
C LYS A 20 -26.24 11.35 2.38
N GLY A 21 -26.48 12.51 1.78
CA GLY A 21 -26.29 13.82 2.41
C GLY A 21 -24.95 14.48 2.05
N GLY A 22 -24.57 15.53 2.77
CA GLY A 22 -23.33 16.27 2.52
C GLY A 22 -23.42 17.28 1.37
N HIS A 23 -24.60 17.85 1.09
CA HIS A 23 -24.81 18.84 0.04
C HIS A 23 -24.56 20.26 0.52
N ILE A 24 -24.03 21.09 -0.40
CA ILE A 24 -24.03 22.55 -0.21
C ILE A 24 -25.44 23.10 -0.38
N PRO A 25 -25.81 24.18 0.36
CA PRO A 25 -27.17 24.75 0.30
C PRO A 25 -27.60 25.28 -1.07
N SER A 26 -26.64 25.69 -1.89
CA SER A 26 -26.88 26.22 -3.25
C SER A 26 -25.64 26.08 -4.13
N THR A 27 -25.85 25.73 -5.39
CA THR A 27 -24.79 25.74 -6.42
C THR A 27 -24.19 27.13 -6.65
N GLY A 28 -24.85 28.20 -6.19
CA GLY A 28 -24.31 29.54 -6.19
C GLY A 28 -23.03 29.72 -5.37
N HIS A 29 -22.71 28.80 -4.47
CA HIS A 29 -21.44 28.76 -3.74
C HIS A 29 -20.26 28.26 -4.59
N ILE A 30 -20.53 27.55 -5.68
CA ILE A 30 -19.52 27.08 -6.62
C ILE A 30 -19.14 28.21 -7.55
N LYS A 31 -17.97 28.81 -7.36
CA LYS A 31 -17.53 30.00 -8.15
C LYS A 31 -16.62 29.63 -9.31
N ALA A 32 -15.96 28.48 -9.25
CA ALA A 32 -15.02 28.04 -10.27
C ALA A 32 -15.23 26.55 -10.54
N VAL A 33 -15.45 26.18 -11.80
CA VAL A 33 -15.66 24.78 -12.24
C VAL A 33 -14.83 24.52 -13.47
N LYS A 34 -14.24 23.34 -13.56
CA LYS A 34 -13.57 22.83 -14.75
C LYS A 34 -14.02 21.40 -15.02
N LEU A 35 -14.54 21.12 -16.20
CA LEU A 35 -14.68 19.78 -16.72
C LEU A 35 -13.33 19.29 -17.22
N LEU A 36 -12.91 18.10 -16.78
CA LEU A 36 -11.59 17.54 -17.04
C LEU A 36 -11.64 16.58 -18.24
N ASN A 37 -12.43 15.52 -18.13
CA ASN A 37 -12.55 14.50 -19.17
C ASN A 37 -13.88 13.75 -19.10
N VAL A 38 -14.11 12.96 -20.14
CA VAL A 38 -15.28 12.08 -20.27
C VAL A 38 -14.77 10.67 -20.48
N ALA A 39 -15.37 9.68 -19.81
CA ALA A 39 -15.03 8.27 -19.94
C ALA A 39 -16.29 7.41 -19.93
N GLY A 40 -16.22 6.20 -20.52
CA GLY A 40 -17.22 5.18 -20.34
C GLY A 40 -17.15 4.59 -18.92
N ALA A 41 -18.30 4.20 -18.39
CA ALA A 41 -18.37 3.48 -17.12
C ALA A 41 -19.56 2.51 -17.16
N TYR A 42 -19.39 1.29 -16.70
CA TYR A 42 -20.50 0.35 -16.56
C TYR A 42 -21.31 0.63 -15.30
N TRP A 43 -22.63 0.51 -15.40
CA TRP A 43 -23.50 0.67 -14.24
C TRP A 43 -23.12 -0.32 -13.14
N ARG A 44 -22.87 0.19 -11.94
CA ARG A 44 -22.40 -0.56 -10.75
C ARG A 44 -21.05 -1.30 -10.94
N GLY A 45 -20.24 -0.90 -11.91
CA GLY A 45 -18.93 -1.49 -12.14
C GLY A 45 -18.96 -2.88 -12.83
N ASP A 46 -20.10 -3.37 -13.24
CA ASP A 46 -20.29 -4.66 -13.91
C ASP A 46 -20.35 -4.47 -15.42
N GLU A 47 -19.45 -5.12 -16.15
CA GLU A 47 -19.32 -5.04 -17.61
C GLU A 47 -20.56 -5.59 -18.37
N ASN A 48 -21.38 -6.41 -17.74
CA ASN A 48 -22.62 -6.92 -18.28
C ASN A 48 -23.76 -5.89 -18.19
N ASN A 49 -23.60 -4.83 -17.44
CA ASN A 49 -24.58 -3.77 -17.28
C ASN A 49 -24.45 -2.69 -18.36
N LYS A 50 -25.45 -1.82 -18.41
CA LYS A 50 -25.50 -0.68 -19.36
C LYS A 50 -24.27 0.20 -19.20
N GLN A 51 -23.62 0.50 -20.32
CA GLN A 51 -22.54 1.49 -20.36
C GLN A 51 -23.11 2.90 -20.24
N LEU A 52 -22.56 3.67 -19.32
CA LEU A 52 -22.88 5.06 -19.06
C LEU A 52 -21.73 5.96 -19.46
N THR A 53 -22.01 7.24 -19.61
CA THR A 53 -21.01 8.28 -19.79
C THR A 53 -20.71 8.92 -18.44
N ARG A 54 -19.43 8.84 -18.00
CA ARG A 54 -18.95 9.50 -16.79
C ARG A 54 -18.22 10.78 -17.16
N VAL A 55 -18.67 11.89 -16.59
CA VAL A 55 -18.04 13.21 -16.75
C VAL A 55 -17.26 13.54 -15.47
N TYR A 56 -15.99 13.79 -15.61
CA TYR A 56 -15.12 14.21 -14.51
C TYR A 56 -14.99 15.73 -14.49
N GLY A 57 -15.11 16.31 -13.30
CA GLY A 57 -14.96 17.73 -13.11
C GLY A 57 -14.50 18.02 -11.69
N ILE A 58 -13.97 19.23 -11.52
CA ILE A 58 -13.55 19.77 -10.21
C ILE A 58 -14.17 21.14 -10.00
N SER A 59 -14.40 21.50 -8.75
CA SER A 59 -14.93 22.81 -8.38
C SER A 59 -14.20 23.38 -7.17
N PHE A 60 -14.07 24.71 -7.15
CA PHE A 60 -13.45 25.46 -6.07
C PHE A 60 -14.27 26.69 -5.70
N PRO A 61 -14.17 27.19 -4.45
CA PRO A 61 -14.86 28.43 -4.05
C PRO A 61 -14.28 29.68 -4.69
N LYS A 62 -13.06 29.63 -5.26
CA LYS A 62 -12.38 30.75 -5.93
C LYS A 62 -11.64 30.30 -7.16
N GLN A 63 -11.65 31.12 -8.21
CA GLN A 63 -10.94 30.85 -9.47
C GLN A 63 -9.42 30.68 -9.26
N LYS A 64 -8.82 31.43 -8.33
CA LYS A 64 -7.39 31.31 -8.02
C LYS A 64 -7.03 29.89 -7.56
N LEU A 65 -7.81 29.30 -6.64
CA LEU A 65 -7.59 27.94 -6.15
C LEU A 65 -7.76 26.88 -7.25
N LEU A 66 -8.72 27.09 -8.15
CA LEU A 66 -8.87 26.22 -9.32
C LEU A 66 -7.63 26.27 -10.22
N ASN A 67 -7.12 27.47 -10.50
CA ASN A 67 -5.94 27.64 -11.35
C ASN A 67 -4.71 26.98 -10.72
N GLU A 68 -4.46 27.22 -9.43
CA GLU A 68 -3.37 26.57 -8.67
C GLU A 68 -3.47 25.04 -8.74
N HIS A 69 -4.67 24.51 -8.57
CA HIS A 69 -4.89 23.05 -8.68
C HIS A 69 -4.67 22.51 -10.10
N LEU A 70 -5.09 23.25 -11.12
CA LEU A 70 -4.83 22.86 -12.52
C LEU A 70 -3.33 22.89 -12.85
N GLU A 71 -2.58 23.86 -12.33
CA GLU A 71 -1.13 23.90 -12.46
C GLU A 71 -0.46 22.69 -11.79
N LEU A 72 -0.93 22.31 -10.58
CA LEU A 72 -0.45 21.09 -9.91
C LEU A 72 -0.73 19.83 -10.73
N ILE A 73 -1.90 19.72 -11.35
CA ILE A 73 -2.24 18.58 -12.24
C ILE A 73 -1.27 18.54 -13.44
N GLU A 74 -0.99 19.68 -14.07
CA GLU A 74 -0.07 19.73 -15.20
C GLU A 74 1.37 19.39 -14.80
N GLU A 75 1.83 19.88 -13.64
CA GLU A 75 3.14 19.50 -13.09
C GLU A 75 3.20 17.99 -12.75
N ALA A 76 2.13 17.44 -12.17
CA ALA A 76 2.04 16.00 -11.90
C ALA A 76 2.15 15.16 -13.19
N LYS A 77 1.48 15.58 -14.29
CA LYS A 77 1.59 14.91 -15.59
C LYS A 77 3.02 14.90 -16.14
N LYS A 78 3.78 15.97 -15.96
CA LYS A 78 5.18 16.04 -16.38
C LYS A 78 6.08 15.08 -15.59
N ARG A 79 5.71 14.79 -14.34
CA ARG A 79 6.42 13.89 -13.42
C ARG A 79 5.90 12.46 -13.43
N ASP A 80 4.91 12.16 -14.27
CA ASP A 80 4.35 10.80 -14.36
C ASP A 80 5.45 9.80 -14.72
N HIS A 81 5.67 8.83 -13.84
CA HIS A 81 6.70 7.81 -14.00
C HIS A 81 6.55 6.99 -15.29
N ARG A 82 5.34 6.84 -15.83
CA ARG A 82 5.08 6.13 -17.10
C ARG A 82 5.65 6.91 -18.28
N VAL A 83 5.53 8.24 -18.23
CA VAL A 83 6.09 9.15 -19.26
C VAL A 83 7.60 9.22 -19.11
N LEU A 84 8.09 9.49 -17.90
CA LEU A 84 9.51 9.59 -17.61
C LEU A 84 10.23 8.27 -17.82
N GLY A 85 9.64 7.15 -17.37
CA GLY A 85 10.20 5.81 -17.52
C GLY A 85 10.45 5.44 -18.98
N LYS A 86 9.48 5.74 -19.85
CA LYS A 86 9.62 5.56 -21.30
C LYS A 86 10.68 6.49 -21.91
N LYS A 87 10.60 7.81 -21.59
CA LYS A 87 11.53 8.82 -22.11
C LYS A 87 12.97 8.53 -21.70
N LEU A 88 13.21 8.14 -20.46
CA LEU A 88 14.53 7.87 -19.91
C LEU A 88 14.98 6.41 -20.15
N LYS A 89 14.12 5.55 -20.70
CA LYS A 89 14.37 4.11 -20.92
C LYS A 89 14.72 3.40 -19.60
N LEU A 90 13.85 3.56 -18.58
CA LEU A 90 14.06 2.95 -17.28
C LEU A 90 13.43 1.56 -17.19
N PHE A 91 12.22 1.39 -17.69
CA PHE A 91 11.47 0.13 -17.66
C PHE A 91 10.52 0.02 -18.85
N THR A 92 10.03 -1.18 -19.08
CA THR A 92 9.00 -1.48 -20.08
C THR A 92 8.10 -2.62 -19.60
N PHE A 93 6.98 -2.81 -20.29
CA PHE A 93 6.10 -3.96 -20.13
C PHE A 93 5.99 -4.72 -21.47
N SER A 94 5.82 -6.02 -21.39
CA SER A 94 5.62 -6.89 -22.56
C SER A 94 4.39 -7.79 -22.32
N GLN A 95 3.52 -7.91 -23.30
CA GLN A 95 2.40 -8.83 -23.24
C GLN A 95 2.86 -10.29 -23.16
N GLN A 96 4.00 -10.63 -23.78
CA GLN A 96 4.55 -11.98 -23.75
C GLN A 96 5.10 -12.36 -22.36
N VAL A 97 5.61 -11.38 -21.60
CA VAL A 97 6.04 -11.60 -20.20
C VAL A 97 4.83 -11.64 -19.26
N GLY A 98 3.82 -10.82 -19.53
CA GLY A 98 2.60 -10.69 -18.76
C GLY A 98 2.35 -9.25 -18.30
N LEU A 99 1.08 -8.92 -18.20
CA LEU A 99 0.67 -7.60 -17.72
C LEU A 99 1.02 -7.44 -16.23
N GLY A 100 1.48 -6.26 -15.85
CA GLY A 100 1.86 -5.96 -14.48
C GLY A 100 3.20 -6.56 -14.02
N LEU A 101 4.00 -7.10 -14.95
CA LEU A 101 5.35 -7.59 -14.69
C LEU A 101 6.38 -6.68 -15.38
N PRO A 102 6.96 -5.70 -14.65
CA PRO A 102 7.87 -4.72 -15.23
C PRO A 102 9.22 -5.34 -15.61
N LEU A 103 9.72 -4.98 -16.80
CA LEU A 103 11.08 -5.28 -17.24
C LEU A 103 11.94 -4.05 -17.02
N TRP A 104 12.90 -4.14 -16.13
CA TRP A 104 13.86 -3.07 -15.88
C TRP A 104 14.92 -3.03 -16.99
N LEU A 105 15.02 -1.90 -17.66
CA LEU A 105 16.03 -1.66 -18.67
C LEU A 105 17.37 -1.26 -18.01
N PRO A 106 18.50 -1.27 -18.72
CA PRO A 106 19.81 -1.06 -18.09
C PRO A 106 19.91 0.18 -17.19
N LYS A 107 19.36 1.33 -17.61
CA LYS A 107 19.36 2.54 -16.79
C LYS A 107 18.47 2.42 -15.56
N GLY A 108 17.33 1.75 -15.69
CA GLY A 108 16.43 1.48 -14.57
C GLY A 108 17.01 0.49 -13.57
N ALA A 109 17.68 -0.55 -14.07
CA ALA A 109 18.38 -1.53 -13.23
C ALA A 109 19.51 -0.86 -12.43
N GLU A 110 20.28 0.03 -13.05
CA GLU A 110 21.32 0.80 -12.36
C GLU A 110 20.73 1.76 -11.31
N LEU A 111 19.63 2.47 -11.63
CA LEU A 111 18.94 3.32 -10.66
C LEU A 111 18.46 2.51 -9.46
N ARG A 112 17.80 1.37 -9.72
CA ARG A 112 17.33 0.47 -8.69
C ARG A 112 18.49 -0.02 -7.81
N LYS A 113 19.59 -0.46 -8.41
CA LYS A 113 20.77 -0.90 -7.68
C LYS A 113 21.32 0.18 -6.75
N ARG A 114 21.40 1.43 -7.20
CA ARG A 114 21.87 2.55 -6.37
C ARG A 114 20.96 2.81 -5.17
N LEU A 115 19.63 2.71 -5.35
CA LEU A 115 18.68 2.82 -4.26
C LEU A 115 18.85 1.67 -3.26
N GLU A 116 18.96 0.43 -3.75
CA GLU A 116 19.20 -0.75 -2.91
C GLU A 116 20.54 -0.66 -2.14
N ASP A 117 21.61 -0.20 -2.79
CA ASP A 117 22.93 0.00 -2.16
C ASP A 117 22.87 1.08 -1.05
N PHE A 118 22.12 2.16 -1.28
CA PHE A 118 21.90 3.22 -0.29
C PHE A 118 21.10 2.70 0.91
N LEU A 119 19.96 2.04 0.66
CA LEU A 119 19.11 1.49 1.71
C LEU A 119 19.81 0.39 2.51
N THR A 120 20.55 -0.50 1.84
CA THR A 120 21.38 -1.52 2.52
C THR A 120 22.37 -0.89 3.50
N LYS A 121 23.03 0.21 3.13
CA LYS A 121 23.97 0.91 4.03
C LYS A 121 23.23 1.52 5.20
N ALA A 122 22.09 2.16 4.95
CA ALA A 122 21.28 2.77 6.01
C ALA A 122 20.75 1.73 7.00
N GLN A 123 20.22 0.61 6.50
CA GLN A 123 19.68 -0.48 7.32
C GLN A 123 20.79 -1.15 8.15
N LYS A 124 21.93 -1.48 7.54
CA LYS A 124 23.07 -2.04 8.29
C LYS A 124 23.56 -1.09 9.39
N ALA A 125 23.61 0.22 9.12
CA ALA A 125 23.96 1.21 10.11
C ALA A 125 22.93 1.30 11.26
N ALA A 126 21.66 1.00 10.96
CA ALA A 126 20.57 0.92 11.93
C ALA A 126 20.48 -0.46 12.64
N GLY A 127 21.40 -1.38 12.37
CA GLY A 127 21.51 -2.68 13.04
C GLY A 127 20.61 -3.77 12.46
N TYR A 128 20.29 -3.70 11.14
CA TYR A 128 19.59 -4.76 10.45
C TYR A 128 20.56 -5.74 9.78
N ASP A 129 20.26 -7.02 9.89
CA ASP A 129 20.93 -8.08 9.15
C ASP A 129 20.17 -8.36 7.84
N MET A 130 20.91 -8.40 6.73
CA MET A 130 20.32 -8.65 5.42
C MET A 130 20.10 -10.14 5.22
N VAL A 131 18.88 -10.50 4.85
CA VAL A 131 18.48 -11.87 4.51
C VAL A 131 17.98 -11.96 3.07
N VAL A 132 17.88 -13.18 2.55
CA VAL A 132 17.33 -13.44 1.20
C VAL A 132 16.45 -14.67 1.29
N SER A 133 15.20 -14.54 0.87
CA SER A 133 14.23 -15.62 0.86
C SER A 133 13.83 -16.03 -0.58
N PRO A 134 13.45 -17.28 -0.81
CA PRO A 134 13.05 -17.76 -2.13
C PRO A 134 11.74 -17.11 -2.59
N HIS A 135 11.51 -17.09 -3.92
CA HIS A 135 10.29 -16.51 -4.51
C HIS A 135 9.06 -17.38 -4.33
N ILE A 136 9.26 -18.66 -4.03
CA ILE A 136 8.19 -19.63 -3.80
C ILE A 136 8.34 -20.26 -2.42
N GLY A 137 7.22 -20.68 -1.83
CA GLY A 137 7.21 -21.43 -0.57
C GLY A 137 6.10 -22.47 -0.58
N ASN A 138 6.21 -23.47 0.28
CA ASN A 138 5.17 -24.47 0.45
C ASN A 138 3.86 -23.79 0.88
N LYS A 139 2.74 -24.18 0.30
CA LYS A 139 1.42 -23.61 0.57
C LYS A 139 1.06 -23.63 2.07
N LYS A 140 1.47 -24.69 2.78
CA LYS A 140 1.23 -24.83 4.23
C LYS A 140 1.82 -23.68 5.05
N LEU A 141 2.95 -23.10 4.61
CA LEU A 141 3.56 -21.94 5.26
C LEU A 141 2.59 -20.75 5.27
N TYR A 142 1.91 -20.52 4.15
CA TYR A 142 0.97 -19.39 4.00
C TYR A 142 -0.40 -19.68 4.62
N GLU A 143 -0.80 -20.96 4.71
CA GLU A 143 -1.98 -21.38 5.48
C GLU A 143 -1.76 -21.17 6.98
N THR A 144 -0.61 -21.60 7.50
CA THR A 144 -0.24 -21.43 8.92
C THR A 144 -0.18 -19.95 9.33
N SER A 145 0.33 -19.10 8.46
CA SER A 145 0.46 -17.66 8.72
C SER A 145 -0.80 -16.84 8.41
N GLY A 146 -1.87 -17.48 7.93
CA GLY A 146 -3.13 -16.80 7.55
C GLY A 146 -3.08 -16.02 6.23
N HIS A 147 -1.92 -15.96 5.58
CA HIS A 147 -1.76 -15.19 4.33
C HIS A 147 -2.53 -15.80 3.17
N PHE A 148 -2.67 -17.11 3.12
CA PHE A 148 -3.43 -17.78 2.06
C PHE A 148 -4.91 -17.39 2.08
N GLN A 149 -5.52 -17.31 3.25
CA GLN A 149 -6.92 -16.87 3.42
C GLN A 149 -7.09 -15.39 3.11
N LYS A 150 -6.18 -14.55 3.60
CA LYS A 150 -6.24 -13.09 3.42
C LYS A 150 -6.01 -12.65 1.97
N TYR A 151 -5.09 -13.29 1.26
CA TYR A 151 -4.70 -12.95 -0.11
C TYR A 151 -5.18 -13.94 -1.17
N GLY A 152 -6.08 -14.88 -0.83
CA GLY A 152 -6.50 -15.98 -1.72
C GLY A 152 -6.94 -15.52 -3.11
N GLU A 153 -7.75 -14.47 -3.18
CA GLU A 153 -8.23 -13.88 -4.45
C GLU A 153 -7.13 -13.10 -5.21
N SER A 154 -6.16 -12.55 -4.46
CA SER A 154 -5.03 -11.79 -5.02
C SER A 154 -3.75 -12.64 -5.11
N SER A 155 -3.81 -13.94 -4.92
CA SER A 155 -2.68 -14.85 -5.07
C SER A 155 -2.69 -15.50 -6.45
N PHE A 156 -1.51 -15.78 -6.99
CA PHE A 156 -1.40 -16.69 -8.13
C PHE A 156 -1.85 -18.09 -7.70
N MET A 157 -2.44 -18.85 -8.63
CA MET A 157 -2.84 -20.23 -8.37
C MET A 157 -1.66 -21.07 -7.89
N PRO A 158 -1.88 -22.01 -6.95
CA PRO A 158 -0.82 -22.88 -6.47
C PRO A 158 -0.15 -23.68 -7.60
N ILE A 159 1.16 -23.79 -7.53
CA ILE A 159 2.00 -24.57 -8.43
C ILE A 159 2.09 -25.98 -7.85
N LYS A 160 1.61 -26.98 -8.59
CA LYS A 160 1.69 -28.39 -8.18
C LYS A 160 3.07 -28.97 -8.52
N SER A 161 3.61 -29.77 -7.61
CA SER A 161 4.81 -30.54 -7.88
C SER A 161 4.49 -31.67 -8.90
N PRO A 162 5.41 -31.95 -9.83
CA PRO A 162 5.19 -33.02 -10.81
C PRO A 162 5.14 -34.43 -10.23
N SER A 163 5.72 -34.65 -9.05
CA SER A 163 5.97 -35.98 -8.48
C SER A 163 5.44 -36.19 -7.05
N SER A 164 4.79 -35.18 -6.49
CA SER A 164 4.20 -35.25 -5.13
C SER A 164 2.92 -34.41 -5.07
N ASP A 165 2.14 -34.62 -4.02
CA ASP A 165 0.95 -33.80 -3.73
C ASP A 165 1.29 -32.43 -3.12
N GLU A 166 2.55 -32.03 -3.16
CA GLU A 166 2.98 -30.73 -2.64
C GLU A 166 2.55 -29.59 -3.56
N GLU A 167 2.03 -28.56 -2.94
CA GLU A 167 1.66 -27.29 -3.60
C GLU A 167 2.57 -26.18 -3.10
N PHE A 168 3.02 -25.35 -4.04
CA PHE A 168 3.83 -24.17 -3.78
C PHE A 168 3.08 -22.90 -4.22
N LEU A 169 3.34 -21.79 -3.55
CA LEU A 169 2.82 -20.47 -3.93
C LEU A 169 3.98 -19.52 -4.26
N LEU A 170 3.76 -18.66 -5.24
CA LEU A 170 4.53 -17.44 -5.35
C LEU A 170 4.23 -16.59 -4.12
N LYS A 171 5.27 -16.15 -3.40
CA LYS A 171 5.08 -15.44 -2.13
C LYS A 171 4.36 -14.10 -2.33
N PRO A 172 3.21 -13.87 -1.65
CA PRO A 172 2.52 -12.58 -1.68
C PRO A 172 3.09 -11.58 -0.66
N MET A 173 3.86 -12.10 0.33
CA MET A 173 4.50 -11.38 1.43
C MET A 173 5.79 -12.10 1.85
N ASN A 174 6.72 -11.35 2.47
CA ASN A 174 7.98 -11.91 2.97
C ASN A 174 7.90 -12.40 4.43
N CYS A 175 6.91 -11.92 5.21
CA CYS A 175 6.75 -12.19 6.63
C CYS A 175 6.91 -13.68 7.02
N PRO A 176 6.24 -14.64 6.35
CA PRO A 176 6.37 -16.05 6.74
C PRO A 176 7.78 -16.58 6.61
N HIS A 177 8.54 -16.15 5.60
CA HIS A 177 9.92 -16.57 5.39
C HIS A 177 10.85 -16.00 6.46
N HIS A 178 10.70 -14.72 6.84
CA HIS A 178 11.49 -14.11 7.90
C HIS A 178 11.23 -14.78 9.26
N CYS A 179 9.98 -15.19 9.52
CA CYS A 179 9.65 -15.99 10.70
C CYS A 179 10.35 -17.36 10.69
N GLU A 180 10.44 -18.03 9.55
CA GLU A 180 11.18 -19.31 9.45
C GLU A 180 12.69 -19.11 9.59
N ILE A 181 13.26 -18.01 9.08
CA ILE A 181 14.66 -17.65 9.33
C ILE A 181 14.88 -17.43 10.83
N TYR A 182 14.01 -16.67 11.50
CA TYR A 182 14.11 -16.47 12.94
C TYR A 182 14.03 -17.80 13.72
N LYS A 183 13.13 -18.71 13.34
CA LYS A 183 12.96 -20.02 13.97
C LYS A 183 14.12 -20.99 13.72
N SER A 184 14.99 -20.72 12.74
CA SER A 184 16.14 -21.59 12.43
C SER A 184 17.25 -21.57 13.49
N GLU A 185 17.21 -20.58 14.38
CA GLU A 185 18.16 -20.40 15.48
C GLU A 185 17.45 -20.39 16.84
N GLN A 186 18.21 -20.64 17.90
CA GLN A 186 17.71 -20.52 19.27
C GLN A 186 18.12 -19.16 19.85
N TRP A 187 17.15 -18.34 20.17
CA TRP A 187 17.37 -16.99 20.69
C TRP A 187 17.13 -16.92 22.18
N SER A 188 17.98 -16.22 22.88
CA SER A 188 17.76 -15.78 24.26
C SER A 188 17.10 -14.40 24.25
N TYR A 189 16.38 -14.07 25.33
CA TYR A 189 15.85 -12.70 25.51
C TYR A 189 16.95 -11.62 25.49
N LYS A 190 18.22 -11.99 25.75
CA LYS A 190 19.38 -11.10 25.68
C LYS A 190 19.83 -10.80 24.26
N ASP A 191 19.44 -11.63 23.29
CA ASP A 191 19.82 -11.46 21.90
C ASP A 191 18.84 -10.49 21.18
N LEU A 192 17.67 -10.24 21.80
CA LEU A 192 16.68 -9.33 21.26
C LEU A 192 17.07 -7.86 21.43
N PRO A 193 16.73 -7.00 20.50
CA PRO A 193 15.94 -7.25 19.30
C PRO A 193 16.76 -7.81 18.12
N ILE A 194 16.17 -8.74 17.36
CA ILE A 194 16.70 -9.22 16.10
C ILE A 194 15.97 -8.51 14.95
N ARG A 195 16.73 -7.98 13.99
CA ARG A 195 16.19 -7.20 12.87
C ARG A 195 16.66 -7.76 11.54
N TYR A 196 15.74 -8.30 10.75
CA TYR A 196 16.04 -8.76 9.40
C TYR A 196 15.51 -7.79 8.37
N ALA A 197 16.27 -7.55 7.31
CA ALA A 197 15.85 -6.75 6.16
C ALA A 197 16.12 -7.49 4.85
N GLU A 198 15.26 -7.31 3.86
CA GLU A 198 15.34 -7.94 2.56
C GLU A 198 14.81 -7.00 1.47
N PHE A 199 15.48 -6.98 0.31
CA PHE A 199 14.82 -6.54 -0.92
C PHE A 199 14.00 -7.70 -1.47
N GLY A 200 12.85 -7.95 -0.83
CA GLY A 200 12.02 -9.11 -1.07
C GLY A 200 11.07 -8.91 -2.25
N THR A 201 11.19 -9.73 -3.30
CA THR A 201 10.25 -9.70 -4.41
C THR A 201 9.02 -10.52 -4.09
N VAL A 202 7.85 -9.91 -4.20
CA VAL A 202 6.54 -10.50 -3.92
C VAL A 202 5.65 -10.44 -5.16
N TYR A 203 4.63 -11.30 -5.19
CA TYR A 203 3.76 -11.49 -6.35
C TYR A 203 2.30 -11.49 -5.91
N ARG A 204 1.49 -10.66 -6.57
CA ARG A 204 0.03 -10.57 -6.34
C ARG A 204 -0.71 -10.58 -7.65
N TYR A 205 -1.74 -11.38 -7.75
CA TYR A 205 -2.57 -11.43 -8.95
C TYR A 205 -3.58 -10.28 -8.93
N GLU A 206 -3.08 -9.08 -9.23
CA GLU A 206 -3.94 -7.90 -9.38
C GLU A 206 -4.78 -8.02 -10.65
N GLN A 207 -6.05 -7.58 -10.59
CA GLN A 207 -6.94 -7.61 -11.74
C GLN A 207 -6.42 -6.70 -12.86
N SER A 208 -6.65 -7.10 -14.13
CA SER A 208 -6.09 -6.37 -15.27
C SER A 208 -6.53 -4.91 -15.34
N GLY A 209 -7.75 -4.60 -14.91
CA GLY A 209 -8.28 -3.24 -14.88
C GLY A 209 -7.69 -2.33 -13.78
N GLU A 210 -7.00 -2.91 -12.82
CA GLU A 210 -6.38 -2.19 -11.70
C GLU A 210 -4.90 -1.86 -11.95
N LEU A 211 -4.27 -2.51 -12.93
CA LEU A 211 -2.84 -2.33 -13.22
C LEU A 211 -2.55 -0.89 -13.68
N HIS A 212 -1.56 -0.26 -13.03
CA HIS A 212 -1.24 1.13 -13.31
C HIS A 212 0.26 1.42 -13.17
N GLY A 213 0.97 1.42 -14.30
CA GLY A 213 2.42 1.71 -14.34
C GLY A 213 3.20 0.84 -13.37
N LEU A 214 4.03 1.46 -12.52
CA LEU A 214 4.76 0.81 -11.43
C LEU A 214 4.02 0.89 -10.08
N THR A 215 2.91 1.62 -9.99
CA THR A 215 2.18 1.81 -8.73
C THR A 215 1.25 0.65 -8.40
N ARG A 216 0.76 -0.08 -9.42
CA ARG A 216 -0.01 -1.30 -9.23
C ARG A 216 0.42 -2.35 -10.25
N VAL A 217 1.13 -3.36 -9.76
CA VAL A 217 1.84 -4.38 -10.55
C VAL A 217 1.61 -5.76 -9.94
N ARG A 218 1.91 -6.82 -10.71
CA ARG A 218 1.81 -8.22 -10.26
C ARG A 218 3.09 -8.78 -9.67
N GLY A 219 4.22 -8.11 -9.86
CA GLY A 219 5.49 -8.48 -9.26
C GLY A 219 6.28 -7.22 -8.93
N PHE A 220 6.70 -7.08 -7.68
CA PHE A 220 7.47 -5.94 -7.22
C PHE A 220 8.41 -6.32 -6.07
N THR A 221 9.45 -5.54 -5.89
CA THR A 221 10.40 -5.72 -4.79
C THR A 221 10.14 -4.70 -3.71
N GLN A 222 9.99 -5.18 -2.49
CA GLN A 222 9.84 -4.35 -1.31
C GLN A 222 11.18 -4.21 -0.61
N ASP A 223 11.45 -3.03 -0.09
CA ASP A 223 12.39 -2.81 0.99
C ASP A 223 11.66 -3.18 2.29
N ASP A 224 11.76 -4.44 2.69
CA ASP A 224 10.96 -5.06 3.73
C ASP A 224 11.82 -5.47 4.91
N ALA A 225 11.30 -5.29 6.13
CA ALA A 225 12.01 -5.64 7.34
C ALA A 225 11.06 -6.20 8.41
N HIS A 226 11.60 -7.12 9.23
CA HIS A 226 10.90 -7.71 10.36
C HIS A 226 11.77 -7.62 11.60
N ILE A 227 11.18 -7.14 12.69
CA ILE A 227 11.85 -6.95 13.99
C ILE A 227 11.21 -7.90 15.00
N PHE A 228 12.05 -8.72 15.61
CA PHE A 228 11.66 -9.61 16.69
C PHE A 228 12.20 -9.01 17.99
N CYS A 229 11.30 -8.52 18.84
CA CYS A 229 11.65 -7.81 20.05
C CYS A 229 10.75 -8.22 21.22
N SER A 230 11.19 -7.94 22.44
CA SER A 230 10.36 -8.07 23.63
C SER A 230 9.41 -6.88 23.78
N GLN A 231 8.37 -7.03 24.61
CA GLN A 231 7.34 -5.99 24.78
C GLN A 231 7.90 -4.66 25.31
N ASP A 232 8.89 -4.71 26.18
CA ASP A 232 9.56 -3.55 26.74
C ASP A 232 10.43 -2.78 25.74
N GLN A 233 10.86 -3.44 24.66
CA GLN A 233 11.64 -2.83 23.57
C GLN A 233 10.75 -2.17 22.50
N LEU A 234 9.46 -2.42 22.49
CA LEU A 234 8.56 -2.10 21.36
C LEU A 234 8.54 -0.61 21.01
N VAL A 235 8.45 0.27 22.01
CA VAL A 235 8.42 1.73 21.79
C VAL A 235 9.72 2.21 21.16
N GLU A 236 10.86 1.75 21.70
CA GLU A 236 12.18 2.12 21.18
C GLU A 236 12.41 1.63 19.75
N GLU A 237 11.94 0.42 19.42
CA GLU A 237 12.06 -0.10 18.07
C GLU A 237 11.17 0.67 17.08
N PHE A 238 9.96 1.07 17.45
CA PHE A 238 9.16 1.98 16.63
C PHE A 238 9.84 3.33 16.41
N GLU A 239 10.44 3.91 17.43
CA GLU A 239 11.19 5.17 17.29
C GLU A 239 12.35 5.04 16.30
N LYS A 240 13.11 3.93 16.35
CA LYS A 240 14.22 3.65 15.41
C LYS A 240 13.73 3.47 13.97
N VAL A 241 12.59 2.80 13.78
CA VAL A 241 11.97 2.67 12.45
C VAL A 241 11.58 4.04 11.90
N ILE A 242 10.95 4.89 12.73
CA ILE A 242 10.59 6.26 12.33
C ILE A 242 11.85 7.05 11.94
N ASP A 243 12.94 6.98 12.75
CA ASP A 243 14.20 7.66 12.45
C ASP A 243 14.78 7.21 11.09
N LEU A 244 14.77 5.91 10.81
CA LEU A 244 15.27 5.37 9.56
C LEU A 244 14.43 5.86 8.36
N VAL A 245 13.09 5.84 8.48
CA VAL A 245 12.18 6.34 7.43
C VAL A 245 12.42 7.82 7.16
N LEU A 246 12.51 8.64 8.22
CA LEU A 246 12.80 10.08 8.10
C LEU A 246 14.17 10.36 7.49
N TYR A 247 15.18 9.57 7.86
CA TYR A 247 16.51 9.66 7.24
C TYR A 247 16.46 9.39 5.73
N VAL A 248 15.73 8.35 5.32
CA VAL A 248 15.55 8.02 3.90
C VAL A 248 14.80 9.12 3.16
N PHE A 249 13.69 9.61 3.72
CA PHE A 249 12.90 10.68 3.11
C PHE A 249 13.71 11.96 2.94
N ASN A 250 14.40 12.39 3.99
CA ASN A 250 15.26 13.58 3.94
C ASN A 250 16.37 13.43 2.89
N THR A 251 17.00 12.24 2.80
CA THR A 251 18.09 12.00 1.83
C THR A 251 17.58 12.03 0.39
N LEU A 252 16.36 11.56 0.14
CA LEU A 252 15.73 11.56 -1.17
C LEU A 252 14.98 12.86 -1.50
N GLY A 253 14.93 13.83 -0.57
CA GLY A 253 14.26 15.12 -0.75
C GLY A 253 12.73 15.04 -0.66
N PHE A 254 12.19 14.08 0.08
CA PHE A 254 10.77 13.99 0.40
C PHE A 254 10.49 14.72 1.72
N ASP A 255 10.13 15.98 1.64
CA ASP A 255 9.84 16.87 2.78
C ASP A 255 8.34 17.16 2.95
N ASN A 256 7.52 16.78 1.96
CA ASN A 256 6.07 16.93 2.00
C ASN A 256 5.40 15.54 2.12
N TYR A 257 5.13 15.11 3.35
CA TYR A 257 4.46 13.84 3.67
C TYR A 257 3.45 14.03 4.79
N GLU A 258 2.48 13.16 4.84
CA GLU A 258 1.50 13.05 5.91
C GLU A 258 1.76 11.78 6.72
N VAL A 259 1.54 11.84 8.03
CA VAL A 259 1.69 10.70 8.93
C VAL A 259 0.31 10.27 9.42
N GLN A 260 -0.02 9.02 9.18
CA GLN A 260 -1.25 8.38 9.65
C GLN A 260 -0.90 7.20 10.54
N ILE A 261 -1.57 7.09 11.67
CA ILE A 261 -1.55 5.90 12.52
C ILE A 261 -2.86 5.15 12.28
N SER A 262 -2.74 3.95 11.72
CA SER A 262 -3.87 3.06 11.50
C SER A 262 -4.07 2.18 12.73
N LEU A 263 -5.27 2.23 13.33
CA LEU A 263 -5.65 1.44 14.48
C LEU A 263 -6.77 0.47 14.10
N LYS A 264 -6.93 -0.61 14.88
CA LYS A 264 -8.02 -1.57 14.66
C LYS A 264 -9.39 -0.93 14.85
N ASP A 265 -10.40 -1.46 14.18
CA ASP A 265 -11.79 -1.17 14.50
C ASP A 265 -12.18 -1.86 15.80
N LYS A 266 -12.59 -1.08 16.79
CA LYS A 266 -13.01 -1.61 18.10
C LYS A 266 -14.33 -2.38 18.07
N ASN A 267 -15.08 -2.28 16.97
CA ASN A 267 -16.37 -2.93 16.80
C ASN A 267 -16.30 -4.19 15.92
N ASP A 268 -15.14 -4.55 15.42
CA ASP A 268 -14.95 -5.71 14.52
C ASP A 268 -13.75 -6.55 14.99
N ASP A 269 -13.97 -7.34 16.01
CA ASP A 269 -12.93 -8.24 16.56
C ASP A 269 -12.65 -9.45 15.64
N GLU A 270 -13.55 -9.81 14.72
CA GLU A 270 -13.37 -10.96 13.81
C GLU A 270 -12.36 -10.68 12.70
N LYS A 271 -12.19 -9.41 12.33
CA LYS A 271 -11.22 -8.97 11.30
C LYS A 271 -9.77 -9.12 11.75
N TYR A 272 -9.49 -9.09 13.04
CA TYR A 272 -8.15 -8.96 13.59
C TYR A 272 -7.69 -10.19 14.34
N ILE A 273 -6.46 -10.65 14.05
CA ILE A 273 -5.84 -11.81 14.70
C ILE A 273 -5.05 -11.35 15.92
N GLY A 274 -5.17 -12.05 17.03
CA GLY A 274 -4.46 -11.77 18.29
C GLY A 274 -5.39 -11.36 19.43
N SER A 275 -4.85 -11.22 20.63
CA SER A 275 -5.64 -10.81 21.80
C SER A 275 -5.80 -9.28 21.85
N ALA A 276 -6.87 -8.81 22.52
CA ALA A 276 -7.11 -7.37 22.69
C ALA A 276 -5.93 -6.69 23.42
N GLU A 277 -5.33 -7.37 24.41
CA GLU A 277 -4.17 -6.84 25.16
C GLU A 277 -2.94 -6.63 24.26
N MET A 278 -2.71 -7.56 23.31
CA MET A 278 -1.61 -7.42 22.35
C MET A 278 -1.82 -6.24 21.39
N TRP A 279 -3.05 -6.04 20.93
CA TRP A 279 -3.42 -4.91 20.11
C TRP A 279 -3.27 -3.58 20.88
N ASP A 280 -3.80 -3.50 22.09
CA ASP A 280 -3.69 -2.31 22.93
C ASP A 280 -2.23 -1.96 23.22
N LEU A 281 -1.38 -2.96 23.46
CA LEU A 281 0.06 -2.77 23.68
C LEU A 281 0.73 -2.18 22.43
N ALA A 282 0.49 -2.77 21.25
CA ALA A 282 1.09 -2.35 19.99
C ALA A 282 0.61 -0.95 19.57
N GLU A 283 -0.70 -0.68 19.66
CA GLU A 283 -1.30 0.61 19.34
C GLU A 283 -0.79 1.73 20.27
N ASN A 284 -0.72 1.46 21.56
CA ASN A 284 -0.15 2.41 22.52
C ASN A 284 1.34 2.67 22.26
N ALA A 285 2.10 1.66 21.87
CA ALA A 285 3.53 1.80 21.58
C ALA A 285 3.78 2.68 20.36
N ILE A 286 3.06 2.47 19.24
CA ILE A 286 3.24 3.28 18.05
C ILE A 286 2.80 4.73 18.26
N VAL A 287 1.71 4.98 19.01
CA VAL A 287 1.27 6.33 19.36
C VAL A 287 2.31 7.04 20.23
N LYS A 288 2.88 6.34 21.23
CA LYS A 288 3.94 6.89 22.07
C LYS A 288 5.19 7.25 21.27
N ALA A 289 5.65 6.33 20.42
CA ALA A 289 6.83 6.56 19.58
C ALA A 289 6.65 7.74 18.64
N THR A 290 5.51 7.82 17.94
CA THR A 290 5.20 8.92 17.02
C THR A 290 5.10 10.26 17.73
N THR A 291 4.49 10.27 18.93
CA THR A 291 4.41 11.47 19.77
C THR A 291 5.80 11.93 20.27
N ALA A 292 6.66 10.98 20.69
CA ALA A 292 8.02 11.27 21.13
C ALA A 292 8.86 11.91 20.02
N LYS A 293 8.65 11.49 18.76
CA LYS A 293 9.28 12.08 17.57
C LYS A 293 8.67 13.42 17.14
N LYS A 294 7.63 13.91 17.82
CA LYS A 294 6.96 15.19 17.56
C LYS A 294 6.41 15.30 16.13
N LEU A 295 6.02 14.18 15.55
CA LEU A 295 5.39 14.15 14.24
C LEU A 295 3.94 14.64 14.34
N ASN A 296 3.50 15.39 13.35
CA ASN A 296 2.09 15.73 13.19
C ASN A 296 1.39 14.54 12.51
N TYR A 297 0.45 13.89 13.18
CA TYR A 297 -0.20 12.67 12.70
C TYR A 297 -1.72 12.73 12.86
N THR A 298 -2.41 11.95 12.04
CA THR A 298 -3.83 11.63 12.19
C THR A 298 -4.00 10.19 12.64
N ILE A 299 -5.13 9.89 13.28
CA ILE A 299 -5.47 8.52 13.66
C ILE A 299 -6.69 8.10 12.84
N GLU A 300 -6.59 6.94 12.18
CA GLU A 300 -7.68 6.31 11.45
C GLU A 300 -7.97 4.93 12.03
N TYR A 301 -9.24 4.69 12.36
CA TYR A 301 -9.71 3.42 12.91
C TYR A 301 -10.23 2.50 11.81
N GLY A 302 -9.97 1.20 11.93
CA GLY A 302 -10.40 0.21 10.94
C GLY A 302 -9.45 0.01 9.75
N GLU A 303 -8.35 0.77 9.71
CA GLU A 303 -7.36 0.75 8.64
C GLU A 303 -6.10 -0.08 8.98
N ALA A 304 -6.08 -0.70 10.17
CA ALA A 304 -4.98 -1.58 10.61
C ALA A 304 -5.01 -2.95 9.88
#